data_314eb68dd3ff440ed163ca3217e4c4d4
#
_entry.id   314eb68dd3ff440ed163ca3217e4c4d4
#
_cell.length_a   1.000
_cell.length_b   1.000
_cell.length_c   1.000
_cell.angle_alpha   90.00
_cell.angle_beta   90.00
_cell.angle_gamma   90.00
#
_symmetry.space_group_name_H-M   'P 1'
#
loop_
_entity.id
_entity.type
_entity.pdbx_description
1 polymer ?
#
loop_
_entity_poly.entity_id
_entity_poly.type
_entity_poly.pdbx_seq_one_letter_code
_entity_poly.pdbx_strand_id
1 'polypeptide(L)'
;IGTMMGATAVMAEDAASSDEGKVLNIYCWNEEFKSRLTDHYPGYEEVDGTHGKIGDVDVVWNITPSDDNAYQNNLDETLLKQADAADDDKIDLFLVEADYALKYVNTDYAMPIKDLGITDDEIKDQYQYTKDVMTDSDGNLKGLSWQGCPGTMIYRRDIAKEVFGTDDPAEVQKKVADWDSFKAASQELAGKGYQMTSSVNDTYRV
;
A
#
# COMPACT_ATOMS: atom_id res chain seq x y z
N ILE A 1 -15.97 -29.39 26.36
CA ILE A 1 -16.52 -29.84 25.08
C ILE A 1 -16.69 -28.60 24.25
N GLY A 2 -15.66 -28.28 23.48
CA GLY A 2 -15.64 -27.15 22.55
C GLY A 2 -16.01 -27.64 21.16
N THR A 3 -17.07 -27.06 20.61
CA THR A 3 -17.52 -27.32 19.25
C THR A 3 -16.69 -26.39 18.32
N MET A 4 -15.80 -26.96 17.53
CA MET A 4 -15.21 -26.26 16.38
C MET A 4 -16.32 -26.09 15.33
N MET A 5 -16.73 -24.86 15.08
CA MET A 5 -17.45 -24.51 13.86
C MET A 5 -16.43 -24.40 12.73
N GLY A 6 -16.44 -25.36 11.82
CA GLY A 6 -15.72 -25.27 10.56
C GLY A 6 -16.36 -24.19 9.70
N ALA A 7 -15.55 -23.24 9.26
CA ALA A 7 -15.92 -22.33 8.19
C ALA A 7 -16.02 -23.17 6.91
N THR A 8 -17.23 -23.45 6.48
CA THR A 8 -17.49 -23.94 5.12
C THR A 8 -17.31 -22.74 4.20
N ALA A 9 -16.24 -22.76 3.39
CA ALA A 9 -16.15 -21.89 2.23
C ALA A 9 -17.35 -22.21 1.34
N VAL A 10 -18.30 -21.29 1.24
CA VAL A 10 -19.34 -21.32 0.21
C VAL A 10 -18.65 -20.94 -1.07
N MET A 11 -18.30 -21.96 -1.87
CA MET A 11 -17.95 -21.77 -3.25
C MET A 11 -19.21 -21.28 -3.94
N ALA A 12 -19.20 -20.07 -4.48
CA ALA A 12 -20.23 -19.60 -5.38
C ALA A 12 -20.12 -20.44 -6.66
N GLU A 13 -20.98 -21.42 -6.81
CA GLU A 13 -21.26 -22.05 -8.11
C GLU A 13 -22.15 -21.11 -8.91
N ASP A 14 -21.80 -20.96 -10.19
CA ASP A 14 -22.46 -20.18 -11.26
C ASP A 14 -22.03 -18.70 -11.41
N ALA A 15 -20.77 -18.49 -11.77
CA ALA A 15 -20.48 -17.49 -12.79
C ALA A 15 -20.22 -18.24 -14.11
N ALA A 16 -20.95 -17.87 -15.14
CA ALA A 16 -20.77 -18.41 -16.48
C ALA A 16 -19.29 -18.41 -16.85
N SER A 17 -18.79 -19.51 -17.43
CA SER A 17 -17.45 -19.58 -17.99
C SER A 17 -17.30 -18.49 -19.04
N SER A 18 -16.82 -17.34 -18.65
CA SER A 18 -16.20 -16.39 -19.55
C SER A 18 -14.86 -17.01 -19.99
N ASP A 19 -14.38 -16.64 -21.15
CA ASP A 19 -13.01 -16.93 -21.61
C ASP A 19 -11.98 -16.15 -20.76
N GLU A 20 -12.10 -16.21 -19.43
CA GLU A 20 -11.15 -15.60 -18.52
C GLU A 20 -9.84 -16.38 -18.55
N GLY A 21 -8.73 -15.66 -18.60
CA GLY A 21 -7.40 -16.23 -18.55
C GLY A 21 -7.17 -17.02 -17.25
N LYS A 22 -6.20 -17.90 -17.26
CA LYS A 22 -5.79 -18.72 -16.10
C LYS A 22 -4.46 -18.28 -15.51
N VAL A 23 -4.02 -17.08 -15.83
CA VAL A 23 -2.79 -16.48 -15.32
C VAL A 23 -3.17 -15.28 -14.45
N LEU A 24 -2.63 -15.22 -13.25
CA LEU A 24 -2.72 -14.06 -12.34
C LEU A 24 -1.41 -13.28 -12.43
N ASN A 25 -1.42 -12.19 -13.18
CA ASN A 25 -0.26 -11.31 -13.32
C ASN A 25 -0.23 -10.24 -12.21
N ILE A 26 0.77 -10.33 -11.33
CA ILE A 26 0.94 -9.41 -10.20
C ILE A 26 2.15 -8.51 -10.47
N TYR A 27 1.93 -7.18 -10.45
CA TYR A 27 2.96 -6.17 -10.66
C TYR A 27 3.38 -5.53 -9.33
N CYS A 28 4.66 -5.60 -9.01
CA CYS A 28 5.23 -5.04 -7.78
C CYS A 28 6.67 -4.55 -8.01
N TRP A 29 7.21 -3.79 -7.05
CA TRP A 29 8.56 -3.20 -7.18
C TRP A 29 9.66 -3.96 -6.47
N ASN A 30 9.30 -4.91 -5.60
CA ASN A 30 10.23 -5.78 -4.90
C ASN A 30 9.55 -7.07 -4.44
N GLU A 31 10.27 -7.93 -3.73
CA GLU A 31 9.76 -9.22 -3.27
C GLU A 31 8.98 -9.15 -1.95
N GLU A 32 8.81 -7.97 -1.33
CA GLU A 32 8.17 -7.88 -0.03
C GLU A 32 6.70 -8.34 -0.06
N PHE A 33 5.91 -7.81 -1.00
CA PHE A 33 4.52 -8.26 -1.16
C PHE A 33 4.44 -9.72 -1.58
N LYS A 34 5.34 -10.17 -2.49
CA LYS A 34 5.42 -11.56 -2.89
C LYS A 34 5.58 -12.45 -1.66
N SER A 35 6.57 -12.19 -0.80
CA SER A 35 6.81 -13.00 0.39
C SER A 35 5.61 -13.03 1.34
N ARG A 36 4.91 -11.88 1.50
CA ARG A 36 3.70 -11.83 2.34
C ARG A 36 2.59 -12.71 1.79
N LEU A 37 2.36 -12.68 0.47
CA LEU A 37 1.35 -13.52 -0.15
C LEU A 37 1.75 -15.00 -0.08
N THR A 38 2.97 -15.34 -0.49
CA THR A 38 3.42 -16.73 -0.57
C THR A 38 3.52 -17.42 0.79
N ASP A 39 3.89 -16.68 1.84
CA ASP A 39 4.00 -17.21 3.21
C ASP A 39 2.63 -17.45 3.88
N HIS A 40 1.57 -16.77 3.41
CA HIS A 40 0.29 -16.75 4.12
C HIS A 40 -0.91 -17.19 3.28
N TYR A 41 -0.83 -17.17 1.95
CA TYR A 41 -1.95 -17.56 1.11
C TYR A 41 -2.07 -19.08 1.01
N PRO A 42 -3.22 -19.67 1.45
CA PRO A 42 -3.39 -21.11 1.43
C PRO A 42 -3.33 -21.68 0.00
N GLY A 43 -2.52 -22.73 -0.20
CA GLY A 43 -2.44 -23.43 -1.47
C GLY A 43 -1.57 -22.75 -2.52
N TYR A 44 -0.78 -21.72 -2.16
CA TYR A 44 0.26 -21.25 -3.05
C TYR A 44 1.40 -22.26 -3.15
N GLU A 45 1.81 -22.57 -4.37
CA GLU A 45 2.93 -23.45 -4.68
C GLU A 45 3.95 -22.67 -5.52
N GLU A 46 5.19 -22.54 -5.04
CA GLU A 46 6.25 -21.89 -5.79
C GLU A 46 6.77 -22.81 -6.90
N VAL A 47 6.89 -22.30 -8.13
CA VAL A 47 7.49 -22.98 -9.27
C VAL A 47 8.94 -22.51 -9.46
N ASP A 48 9.16 -21.20 -9.44
CA ASP A 48 10.47 -20.55 -9.45
C ASP A 48 10.40 -19.15 -8.81
N GLY A 49 11.49 -18.38 -8.90
CA GLY A 49 11.58 -17.06 -8.28
C GLY A 49 10.52 -16.04 -8.75
N THR A 50 9.88 -16.27 -9.91
CA THR A 50 8.89 -15.37 -10.49
C THR A 50 7.57 -16.04 -10.86
N HIS A 51 7.45 -17.34 -10.67
CA HIS A 51 6.24 -18.09 -11.01
C HIS A 51 5.79 -18.98 -9.85
N GLY A 52 4.49 -19.12 -9.72
CA GLY A 52 3.83 -20.00 -8.77
C GLY A 52 2.48 -20.47 -9.29
N LYS A 53 1.75 -21.18 -8.44
CA LYS A 53 0.39 -21.67 -8.71
C LYS A 53 -0.51 -21.51 -7.50
N ILE A 54 -1.79 -21.27 -7.77
CA ILE A 54 -2.88 -21.39 -6.79
C ILE A 54 -3.97 -22.24 -7.44
N GLY A 55 -4.00 -23.54 -7.09
CA GLY A 55 -4.87 -24.49 -7.79
C GLY A 55 -4.53 -24.56 -9.29
N ASP A 56 -5.50 -24.28 -10.15
CA ASP A 56 -5.33 -24.31 -11.61
C ASP A 56 -4.87 -22.97 -12.20
N VAL A 57 -4.66 -21.93 -11.36
CA VAL A 57 -4.23 -20.62 -11.80
C VAL A 57 -2.71 -20.49 -11.69
N ASP A 58 -2.06 -20.13 -12.79
CA ASP A 58 -0.65 -19.77 -12.82
C ASP A 58 -0.47 -18.35 -12.26
N VAL A 59 0.48 -18.14 -11.35
CA VAL A 59 0.79 -16.82 -10.77
C VAL A 59 2.12 -16.34 -11.33
N VAL A 60 2.12 -15.15 -11.91
CA VAL A 60 3.32 -14.51 -12.49
C VAL A 60 3.64 -13.22 -11.74
N TRP A 61 4.84 -13.16 -11.17
CA TRP A 61 5.37 -12.01 -10.45
C TRP A 61 6.18 -11.11 -11.40
N ASN A 62 5.61 -9.96 -11.74
CA ASN A 62 6.25 -8.95 -12.56
C ASN A 62 6.93 -7.92 -11.64
N ILE A 63 8.19 -8.17 -11.29
CA ILE A 63 8.95 -7.37 -10.33
C ILE A 63 9.82 -6.37 -11.08
N THR A 64 9.56 -5.07 -10.93
CA THR A 64 10.35 -3.99 -11.51
C THR A 64 10.77 -3.02 -10.40
N PRO A 65 12.07 -2.82 -10.13
CA PRO A 65 12.52 -1.87 -9.11
C PRO A 65 11.96 -0.47 -9.29
N SER A 66 11.78 0.28 -8.17
CA SER A 66 11.25 1.65 -8.19
C SER A 66 12.30 2.71 -8.60
N ASP A 67 13.57 2.33 -8.75
CA ASP A 67 14.65 3.26 -9.11
C ASP A 67 14.30 4.03 -10.36
N ASP A 68 14.54 5.34 -10.36
CA ASP A 68 14.27 6.26 -11.48
C ASP A 68 12.82 6.17 -12.04
N ASN A 69 11.86 5.83 -11.19
CA ASN A 69 10.45 5.57 -11.54
C ASN A 69 10.26 4.39 -12.51
N ALA A 70 11.20 3.46 -12.60
CA ALA A 70 11.12 2.34 -13.56
C ALA A 70 9.85 1.51 -13.37
N TYR A 71 9.46 1.21 -12.12
CA TYR A 71 8.20 0.50 -11.84
C TYR A 71 6.97 1.24 -12.39
N GLN A 72 6.81 2.52 -12.08
CA GLN A 72 5.65 3.31 -12.53
C GLN A 72 5.62 3.43 -14.06
N ASN A 73 6.78 3.63 -14.69
CA ASN A 73 6.88 3.73 -16.15
C ASN A 73 6.47 2.41 -16.82
N ASN A 74 6.95 1.26 -16.30
CA ASN A 74 6.58 -0.06 -16.80
C ASN A 74 5.08 -0.34 -16.61
N LEU A 75 4.55 -0.01 -15.44
CA LEU A 75 3.12 -0.16 -15.14
C LEU A 75 2.27 0.69 -16.09
N ASP A 76 2.61 1.96 -16.30
CA ASP A 76 1.90 2.86 -17.20
C ASP A 76 1.88 2.33 -18.65
N GLU A 77 3.04 1.93 -19.16
CA GLU A 77 3.16 1.41 -20.52
C GLU A 77 2.35 0.13 -20.73
N THR A 78 2.28 -0.71 -19.71
CA THR A 78 1.53 -1.98 -19.78
C THR A 78 0.03 -1.74 -19.65
N LEU A 79 -0.41 -0.90 -18.72
CA LEU A 79 -1.82 -0.53 -18.57
C LEU A 79 -2.40 0.12 -19.83
N LEU A 80 -1.63 0.94 -20.55
CA LEU A 80 -2.07 1.54 -21.82
C LEU A 80 -2.34 0.50 -22.91
N LYS A 81 -1.78 -0.70 -22.80
CA LYS A 81 -1.99 -1.80 -23.74
C LYS A 81 -3.02 -2.82 -23.25
N GLN A 82 -3.51 -2.64 -22.03
CA GLN A 82 -4.40 -3.59 -21.33
C GLN A 82 -5.61 -4.01 -22.15
N ALA A 83 -6.25 -3.07 -22.88
CA ALA A 83 -7.46 -3.35 -23.65
C ALA A 83 -7.23 -4.29 -24.85
N ASP A 84 -6.03 -4.27 -25.41
CA ASP A 84 -5.65 -5.06 -26.59
C ASP A 84 -4.84 -6.31 -26.22
N ALA A 85 -4.50 -6.51 -24.94
CA ALA A 85 -3.75 -7.67 -24.48
C ALA A 85 -4.61 -8.93 -24.47
N ALA A 86 -3.97 -10.09 -24.72
CA ALA A 86 -4.63 -11.38 -24.50
C ALA A 86 -4.94 -11.54 -22.99
N ASP A 87 -5.96 -12.33 -22.64
CA ASP A 87 -6.43 -12.41 -21.26
C ASP A 87 -5.32 -12.86 -20.29
N ASP A 88 -4.48 -13.81 -20.68
CA ASP A 88 -3.33 -14.25 -19.87
C ASP A 88 -2.16 -13.26 -19.80
N ASP A 89 -2.16 -12.19 -20.59
CA ASP A 89 -1.14 -11.14 -20.61
C ASP A 89 -1.58 -9.85 -19.91
N LYS A 90 -2.84 -9.79 -19.46
CA LYS A 90 -3.39 -8.63 -18.74
C LYS A 90 -2.81 -8.52 -17.33
N ILE A 91 -2.73 -7.28 -16.84
CA ILE A 91 -2.45 -7.02 -15.42
C ILE A 91 -3.71 -7.30 -14.62
N ASP A 92 -3.63 -8.16 -13.62
CA ASP A 92 -4.75 -8.49 -12.73
C ASP A 92 -4.64 -7.78 -11.40
N LEU A 93 -3.42 -7.65 -10.88
CA LEU A 93 -3.14 -6.96 -9.64
C LEU A 93 -1.86 -6.15 -9.75
N PHE A 94 -1.91 -4.91 -9.30
CA PHE A 94 -0.71 -4.08 -9.23
C PHE A 94 -0.64 -3.30 -7.91
N LEU A 95 0.56 -3.08 -7.42
CA LEU A 95 0.81 -2.31 -6.21
C LEU A 95 1.00 -0.83 -6.53
N VAL A 96 0.57 0.01 -5.60
CA VAL A 96 0.81 1.45 -5.62
C VAL A 96 1.23 1.95 -4.24
N GLU A 97 2.12 2.93 -4.19
CA GLU A 97 2.42 3.67 -2.97
C GLU A 97 1.43 4.83 -2.78
N ALA A 98 1.21 5.22 -1.53
CA ALA A 98 0.23 6.25 -1.17
C ALA A 98 0.48 7.60 -1.88
N ASP A 99 1.73 7.95 -2.14
CA ASP A 99 2.11 9.24 -2.75
C ASP A 99 1.76 9.36 -4.24
N TYR A 100 1.51 8.24 -4.93
CA TYR A 100 1.02 8.27 -6.32
C TYR A 100 -0.26 7.44 -6.56
N ALA A 101 -0.90 6.93 -5.51
CA ALA A 101 -2.13 6.12 -5.63
C ALA A 101 -3.24 6.84 -6.40
N LEU A 102 -3.41 8.15 -6.19
CA LEU A 102 -4.43 8.97 -6.88
C LEU A 102 -4.31 8.97 -8.40
N LYS A 103 -3.12 8.72 -8.93
CA LYS A 103 -2.90 8.58 -10.37
C LYS A 103 -3.68 7.41 -10.96
N TYR A 104 -3.82 6.32 -10.21
CA TYR A 104 -4.44 5.08 -10.69
C TYR A 104 -5.88 4.90 -10.22
N VAL A 105 -6.21 5.25 -8.97
CA VAL A 105 -7.57 5.04 -8.43
C VAL A 105 -8.65 5.83 -9.18
N ASN A 106 -8.30 6.97 -9.80
CA ASN A 106 -9.23 7.77 -10.61
C ASN A 106 -9.27 7.32 -12.10
N THR A 107 -8.74 6.15 -12.42
CA THR A 107 -8.77 5.58 -13.77
C THR A 107 -9.65 4.35 -13.84
N ASP A 108 -10.00 3.95 -15.06
CA ASP A 108 -10.72 2.70 -15.32
C ASP A 108 -9.83 1.45 -15.23
N TYR A 109 -8.50 1.62 -15.02
CA TYR A 109 -7.59 0.50 -14.78
C TYR A 109 -7.73 -0.11 -13.39
N ALA A 110 -8.23 0.64 -12.41
CA ALA A 110 -8.51 0.16 -11.06
C ALA A 110 -10.01 -0.11 -10.90
N MET A 111 -10.35 -1.36 -10.58
CA MET A 111 -11.72 -1.81 -10.38
C MET A 111 -12.19 -1.53 -8.95
N PRO A 112 -13.46 -1.15 -8.71
CA PRO A 112 -14.02 -1.12 -7.36
C PRO A 112 -13.96 -2.50 -6.71
N ILE A 113 -13.43 -2.58 -5.47
CA ILE A 113 -13.26 -3.87 -4.78
C ILE A 113 -14.58 -4.62 -4.53
N LYS A 114 -15.72 -3.88 -4.44
CA LYS A 114 -17.05 -4.48 -4.31
C LYS A 114 -17.42 -5.34 -5.52
N ASP A 115 -16.90 -5.00 -6.71
CA ASP A 115 -17.16 -5.73 -7.94
C ASP A 115 -16.37 -7.06 -7.98
N LEU A 116 -15.38 -7.21 -7.10
CA LEU A 116 -14.67 -8.45 -6.81
C LEU A 116 -15.37 -9.29 -5.70
N GLY A 117 -16.53 -8.85 -5.21
CA GLY A 117 -17.25 -9.52 -4.14
C GLY A 117 -16.75 -9.23 -2.72
N ILE A 118 -15.79 -8.32 -2.55
CA ILE A 118 -15.28 -7.93 -1.22
C ILE A 118 -16.30 -7.01 -0.55
N THR A 119 -16.74 -7.40 0.65
CA THR A 119 -17.78 -6.72 1.41
C THR A 119 -17.22 -5.73 2.43
N ASP A 120 -18.01 -4.74 2.83
CA ASP A 120 -17.63 -3.78 3.88
C ASP A 120 -17.32 -4.47 5.21
N ASP A 121 -17.98 -5.59 5.53
CA ASP A 121 -17.74 -6.32 6.78
C ASP A 121 -16.34 -6.97 6.81
N GLU A 122 -15.83 -7.42 5.68
CA GLU A 122 -14.49 -8.01 5.57
C GLU A 122 -13.37 -6.97 5.75
N ILE A 123 -13.63 -5.71 5.45
CA ILE A 123 -12.65 -4.61 5.53
C ILE A 123 -12.93 -3.60 6.64
N LYS A 124 -13.91 -3.87 7.52
CA LYS A 124 -14.33 -2.93 8.58
C LYS A 124 -13.21 -2.56 9.55
N ASP A 125 -12.27 -3.49 9.79
CA ASP A 125 -11.16 -3.32 10.72
C ASP A 125 -9.92 -2.66 10.09
N GLN A 126 -9.95 -2.37 8.79
CA GLN A 126 -8.90 -1.58 8.14
C GLN A 126 -8.93 -0.12 8.62
N TYR A 127 -7.75 0.46 8.80
CA TYR A 127 -7.63 1.87 9.14
C TYR A 127 -8.27 2.76 8.07
N GLN A 128 -9.05 3.75 8.48
CA GLN A 128 -9.78 4.61 7.55
C GLN A 128 -8.85 5.33 6.57
N TYR A 129 -7.70 5.86 7.04
CA TYR A 129 -6.76 6.56 6.17
C TYR A 129 -6.22 5.69 5.02
N THR A 130 -6.10 4.37 5.20
CA THR A 130 -5.67 3.46 4.14
C THR A 130 -6.76 3.26 3.08
N LYS A 131 -8.03 3.33 3.48
CA LYS A 131 -9.18 3.30 2.57
C LYS A 131 -9.31 4.63 1.82
N ASP A 132 -9.14 5.76 2.51
CA ASP A 132 -9.28 7.09 1.91
C ASP A 132 -8.31 7.29 0.74
N VAL A 133 -7.08 6.82 0.87
CA VAL A 133 -6.04 6.94 -0.17
C VAL A 133 -6.36 6.11 -1.42
N MET A 134 -7.15 5.05 -1.28
CA MET A 134 -7.56 4.15 -2.37
C MET A 134 -9.00 4.39 -2.84
N THR A 135 -9.64 5.47 -2.40
CA THR A 135 -10.99 5.85 -2.80
C THR A 135 -10.92 6.90 -3.91
N ASP A 136 -11.65 6.65 -5.00
CA ASP A 136 -11.72 7.57 -6.13
C ASP A 136 -12.59 8.81 -5.84
N SER A 137 -12.64 9.75 -6.78
CA SER A 137 -13.43 10.99 -6.65
C SER A 137 -14.95 10.75 -6.55
N ASP A 138 -15.43 9.59 -6.98
CA ASP A 138 -16.84 9.19 -6.95
C ASP A 138 -17.19 8.40 -5.69
N GLY A 139 -16.22 8.17 -4.80
CA GLY A 139 -16.39 7.47 -3.53
C GLY A 139 -16.28 5.94 -3.64
N ASN A 140 -15.75 5.39 -4.72
CA ASN A 140 -15.52 3.96 -4.86
C ASN A 140 -14.15 3.59 -4.31
N LEU A 141 -14.11 2.62 -3.41
CA LEU A 141 -12.86 2.02 -2.95
C LEU A 141 -12.33 1.06 -4.01
N LYS A 142 -11.14 1.35 -4.55
CA LYS A 142 -10.53 0.64 -5.69
C LYS A 142 -9.25 -0.13 -5.35
N GLY A 143 -8.92 -0.22 -4.09
CA GLY A 143 -7.78 -1.01 -3.64
C GLY A 143 -7.76 -1.17 -2.13
N LEU A 144 -6.93 -2.08 -1.65
CA LEU A 144 -6.77 -2.38 -0.24
C LEU A 144 -5.30 -2.24 0.17
N SER A 145 -5.06 -1.72 1.35
CA SER A 145 -3.72 -1.64 1.89
C SER A 145 -3.34 -2.93 2.60
N TRP A 146 -2.15 -3.43 2.32
CA TRP A 146 -1.54 -4.56 3.02
C TRP A 146 -0.56 -4.12 4.11
N GLN A 147 -0.32 -2.81 4.25
CA GLN A 147 0.54 -2.20 5.26
C GLN A 147 -0.15 -1.03 5.95
N GLY A 148 0.11 -0.86 7.24
CA GLY A 148 -0.17 0.38 7.96
C GLY A 148 1.15 1.13 8.18
N CYS A 149 1.32 2.26 7.51
CA CYS A 149 2.54 3.08 7.60
C CYS A 149 2.19 4.46 8.17
N PRO A 150 1.95 4.58 9.49
CA PRO A 150 1.65 5.87 10.08
C PRO A 150 2.87 6.78 10.03
N GLY A 151 2.67 8.04 9.61
CA GLY A 151 3.70 9.07 9.75
C GLY A 151 3.99 9.34 11.22
N THR A 152 5.27 9.45 11.59
CA THR A 152 5.67 9.79 12.96
C THR A 152 6.95 10.61 12.95
N MET A 153 7.07 11.50 13.93
CA MET A 153 8.29 12.29 14.12
C MET A 153 9.26 11.54 15.03
N ILE A 154 10.46 11.32 14.56
CA ILE A 154 11.58 10.81 15.35
C ILE A 154 12.49 11.98 15.69
N TYR A 155 12.84 12.15 16.97
CA TYR A 155 13.67 13.25 17.42
C TYR A 155 14.83 12.81 18.31
N ARG A 156 15.89 13.61 18.34
CA ARG A 156 17.05 13.47 19.24
C ARG A 156 16.67 13.94 20.64
N ARG A 157 16.54 13.02 21.58
CA ARG A 157 16.15 13.31 22.97
C ARG A 157 17.16 14.17 23.70
N ASP A 158 18.45 13.99 23.46
CA ASP A 158 19.51 14.79 24.02
C ASP A 158 19.43 16.25 23.58
N ILE A 159 19.20 16.53 22.31
CA ILE A 159 18.99 17.87 21.75
C ILE A 159 17.71 18.49 22.29
N ALA A 160 16.60 17.73 22.32
CA ALA A 160 15.34 18.23 22.88
C ALA A 160 15.52 18.67 24.36
N LYS A 161 16.24 17.89 25.16
CA LYS A 161 16.51 18.23 26.55
C LYS A 161 17.38 19.47 26.68
N GLU A 162 18.38 19.63 25.83
CA GLU A 162 19.26 20.79 25.83
C GLU A 162 18.52 22.08 25.43
N VAL A 163 17.70 22.00 24.36
CA VAL A 163 17.10 23.19 23.77
C VAL A 163 15.75 23.54 24.42
N PHE A 164 14.90 22.54 24.64
CA PHE A 164 13.55 22.71 25.18
C PHE A 164 13.44 22.48 26.69
N GLY A 165 14.51 22.00 27.32
CA GLY A 165 14.53 21.66 28.74
C GLY A 165 13.85 20.32 29.08
N THR A 166 13.34 19.61 28.10
CA THR A 166 12.64 18.34 28.26
C THR A 166 12.95 17.37 27.13
N ASP A 167 12.93 16.08 27.44
CA ASP A 167 13.02 15.00 26.47
C ASP A 167 11.77 14.09 26.52
N ASP A 168 10.72 14.55 27.23
CA ASP A 168 9.45 13.87 27.32
C ASP A 168 8.68 13.99 26.00
N PRO A 169 8.24 12.87 25.37
CA PRO A 169 7.53 12.92 24.08
C PRO A 169 6.26 13.77 24.08
N ALA A 170 5.48 13.75 25.18
CA ALA A 170 4.24 14.52 25.25
C ALA A 170 4.49 16.03 25.32
N GLU A 171 5.62 16.44 25.96
CA GLU A 171 6.00 17.84 26.00
C GLU A 171 6.63 18.31 24.69
N VAL A 172 7.44 17.45 24.04
CA VAL A 172 8.01 17.73 22.72
C VAL A 172 6.90 17.82 21.67
N GLN A 173 5.87 16.97 21.75
CA GLN A 173 4.70 17.03 20.85
C GLN A 173 4.02 18.40 20.87
N LYS A 174 3.95 19.07 22.03
CA LYS A 174 3.37 20.43 22.12
C LYS A 174 4.20 21.48 21.36
N LYS A 175 5.50 21.25 21.21
CA LYS A 175 6.41 22.12 20.46
C LYS A 175 6.30 21.97 18.96
N VAL A 176 5.63 20.92 18.48
CA VAL A 176 5.50 20.58 17.06
C VAL A 176 4.05 20.24 16.68
N ALA A 177 3.07 20.70 17.47
CA ALA A 177 1.66 20.37 17.31
C ALA A 177 1.03 20.93 16.02
N ASP A 178 1.58 22.03 15.52
CA ASP A 178 1.18 22.72 14.30
C ASP A 178 2.39 23.39 13.65
N TRP A 179 2.21 23.93 12.44
CA TRP A 179 3.30 24.58 11.70
C TRP A 179 3.87 25.83 12.37
N ASP A 180 3.07 26.57 13.13
CA ASP A 180 3.54 27.76 13.85
C ASP A 180 4.42 27.36 15.03
N SER A 181 4.02 26.36 15.80
CA SER A 181 4.80 25.77 16.89
C SER A 181 6.08 25.14 16.35
N PHE A 182 5.98 24.38 15.25
CA PHE A 182 7.14 23.77 14.57
C PHE A 182 8.16 24.82 14.13
N LYS A 183 7.70 25.93 13.55
CA LYS A 183 8.55 27.05 13.15
C LYS A 183 9.23 27.71 14.36
N ALA A 184 8.49 27.91 15.46
CA ALA A 184 9.04 28.47 16.69
C ALA A 184 10.12 27.54 17.27
N ALA A 185 9.85 26.25 17.35
CA ALA A 185 10.83 25.24 17.79
C ALA A 185 12.08 25.21 16.87
N SER A 186 11.89 25.38 15.55
CA SER A 186 13.01 25.49 14.61
C SER A 186 13.92 26.69 14.90
N GLN A 187 13.32 27.84 15.28
CA GLN A 187 14.08 29.03 15.66
C GLN A 187 14.84 28.85 16.99
N GLU A 188 14.24 28.16 17.99
CA GLU A 188 14.91 27.83 19.24
C GLU A 188 16.14 26.92 18.97
N LEU A 189 15.99 25.90 18.13
CA LEU A 189 17.07 25.00 17.71
C LEU A 189 18.19 25.75 16.97
N ALA A 190 17.82 26.58 15.99
CA ALA A 190 18.79 27.37 15.22
C ALA A 190 19.61 28.31 16.11
N GLY A 191 19.01 28.89 17.16
CA GLY A 191 19.73 29.69 18.17
C GLY A 191 20.79 28.92 18.96
N LYS A 192 20.74 27.59 18.94
CA LYS A 192 21.72 26.69 19.55
C LYS A 192 22.63 25.98 18.52
N GLY A 193 22.50 26.32 17.24
CA GLY A 193 23.29 25.74 16.16
C GLY A 193 22.78 24.40 15.63
N TYR A 194 21.54 24.03 15.95
CA TYR A 194 20.92 22.81 15.45
C TYR A 194 19.96 23.12 14.29
N GLN A 195 19.79 22.16 13.40
CA GLN A 195 18.75 22.20 12.35
C GLN A 195 17.54 21.36 12.80
N MET A 196 16.34 21.83 12.50
CA MET A 196 15.09 21.14 12.83
C MET A 196 14.91 19.85 12.03
N THR A 197 15.26 19.89 10.74
CA THR A 197 15.19 18.77 9.80
C THR A 197 16.43 18.74 8.92
N SER A 198 16.78 17.58 8.38
CA SER A 198 17.94 17.43 7.51
C SER A 198 17.69 18.01 6.11
N SER A 199 16.44 17.98 5.66
CA SER A 199 16.04 18.48 4.34
C SER A 199 14.53 18.80 4.28
N VAL A 200 14.09 19.39 3.17
CA VAL A 200 12.67 19.60 2.87
C VAL A 200 11.90 18.28 2.78
N ASN A 201 12.56 17.21 2.31
CA ASN A 201 11.92 15.91 2.16
C ASN A 201 11.44 15.32 3.50
N ASP A 202 12.07 15.69 4.63
CA ASP A 202 11.68 15.21 5.95
C ASP A 202 10.31 15.76 6.41
N THR A 203 9.84 16.82 5.77
CA THR A 203 8.57 17.47 6.08
C THR A 203 7.54 17.39 4.95
N TYR A 204 7.93 16.88 3.79
CA TYR A 204 7.08 16.88 2.59
C TYR A 204 5.94 15.86 2.67
N ARG A 205 6.13 14.76 3.41
CA ARG A 205 5.17 13.64 3.50
C ARG A 205 4.37 13.62 4.81
N VAL A 206 4.30 14.73 5.54
CA VAL A 206 3.62 14.84 6.85
C VAL A 206 2.38 15.69 6.74
#